data_4ad3be45def760d27202abd5c93caacd
#
_entry.id   4ad3be45def760d27202abd5c93caacd
#
_cell.length_a   1.000
_cell.length_b   1.000
_cell.length_c   1.000
_cell.angle_alpha   90.00
_cell.angle_beta   90.00
_cell.angle_gamma   90.00
#
_symmetry.space_group_name_H-M   'P 1'
#
loop_
_entity.id
_entity.type
_entity.pdbx_description
1 polymer ?
#
loop_
_entity_poly.entity_id
_entity_poly.type
_entity_poly.pdbx_seq_one_letter_code
_entity_poly.pdbx_strand_id
1 'polypeptide(L)'
;MENYIVSARKYRPSTFESVVGQRALTTTLKNAIATGKLAHAYLFCGPRGVGKTTCARIFAKTINCMSPTADGEACNQCESCTAFNEQRSYNIHELDAASNNSVDDIRQLVEQVRIPPQIGKYKVYIIDEVHMLSASAFNAFLKTLEEPPRHAIFILATTEKHKILPTILSRCQIYDFSRIGVEDTVAHLAYVASKEGITAEPEALNVIALKADGGMRDALSIFDQVVSFTGGHITYKSVIENLNVLDYEYYFKLTGFFLENKISDALLLLNDVLNKGFDGSHFITGLSSHLRDLLVSKDPATLPLLEVGASIRERYQAQAQQCPLPFLYRAMKLCNDCDLNYRASKNKRLLVELTLIQVAQLTAEEDDGANGRSPKQAIKPIFTQPAAAQQPQATAATPQQTVQPAVQTNSTPQPAATQHGNATTPHVTPAAVLMAQGREEKKIPVMKMSGLGVSIKRPHIEEEQRNPSSNPTAAHQAAQPEEDYIFNERDLNYYWQEYAGRMPKEQVAIAKRMQNMRITLINDTTFEAVVDNEIVAKEFTGMIPTLQNYLRTRLKNRKVTMTVRISAPTEKVRAYGRVEKFQMMAQKNSALLQLKEEFGLELY
;
A
#
# COMPACT_ATOMS: atom_id res chain seq x y z
N MET A 1 -17.48 18.95 -36.82
CA MET A 1 -17.44 18.70 -35.36
C MET A 1 -15.98 18.69 -34.97
N GLU A 2 -15.53 19.68 -34.22
CA GLU A 2 -14.16 19.62 -33.64
C GLU A 2 -14.13 18.47 -32.65
N ASN A 3 -13.18 17.55 -32.82
CA ASN A 3 -13.02 16.46 -31.89
C ASN A 3 -12.58 17.04 -30.54
N TYR A 4 -13.35 16.81 -29.49
CA TYR A 4 -13.00 17.19 -28.13
C TYR A 4 -11.65 16.53 -27.74
N ILE A 5 -10.69 17.36 -27.39
CA ILE A 5 -9.36 16.91 -26.92
C ILE A 5 -9.28 17.21 -25.43
N VAL A 6 -9.03 16.16 -24.62
CA VAL A 6 -8.87 16.26 -23.16
C VAL A 6 -7.77 17.27 -22.80
N SER A 7 -7.96 18.10 -21.80
CA SER A 7 -7.02 19.15 -21.39
C SER A 7 -5.62 18.62 -21.09
N ALA A 8 -5.51 17.46 -20.47
CA ALA A 8 -4.24 16.78 -20.22
C ALA A 8 -3.41 16.50 -21.50
N ARG A 9 -4.05 16.41 -22.66
CA ARG A 9 -3.39 16.27 -23.98
C ARG A 9 -3.21 17.60 -24.67
N LYS A 10 -4.22 18.48 -24.63
CA LYS A 10 -4.22 19.80 -25.29
C LYS A 10 -3.17 20.72 -24.69
N TYR A 11 -3.03 20.75 -23.36
CA TYR A 11 -2.07 21.57 -22.62
C TYR A 11 -0.79 20.83 -22.23
N ARG A 12 -0.46 19.73 -22.93
CA ARG A 12 0.80 19.03 -22.69
C ARG A 12 1.98 19.95 -23.06
N PRO A 13 2.93 20.20 -22.15
CA PRO A 13 4.09 21.05 -22.43
C PRO A 13 4.85 20.63 -23.68
N SER A 14 5.23 21.60 -24.52
CA SER A 14 6.00 21.39 -25.75
C SER A 14 7.43 21.96 -25.68
N THR A 15 7.74 22.74 -24.64
CA THR A 15 9.03 23.37 -24.34
C THR A 15 9.40 23.14 -22.89
N PHE A 16 10.68 23.24 -22.55
CA PHE A 16 11.13 23.12 -21.15
C PHE A 16 10.59 24.24 -20.27
N GLU A 17 10.42 25.44 -20.81
CA GLU A 17 9.87 26.59 -20.09
C GLU A 17 8.41 26.36 -19.67
N SER A 18 7.63 25.67 -20.49
CA SER A 18 6.22 25.35 -20.21
C SER A 18 6.03 24.20 -19.20
N VAL A 19 7.12 23.54 -18.77
CA VAL A 19 7.05 22.47 -17.76
C VAL A 19 6.92 23.09 -16.37
N VAL A 20 5.80 22.83 -15.72
CA VAL A 20 5.46 23.35 -14.38
C VAL A 20 6.18 22.56 -13.28
N GLY A 21 6.68 23.26 -12.26
CA GLY A 21 7.19 22.67 -11.01
C GLY A 21 8.55 21.96 -11.10
N GLN A 22 9.22 21.91 -12.30
CA GLN A 22 10.48 21.14 -12.51
C GLN A 22 11.65 22.02 -12.97
N ARG A 23 11.73 23.28 -12.54
CA ARG A 23 12.69 24.28 -13.05
C ARG A 23 14.16 23.84 -12.94
N ALA A 24 14.58 23.30 -11.78
CA ALA A 24 15.96 22.87 -11.57
C ALA A 24 16.36 21.75 -12.55
N LEU A 25 15.46 20.80 -12.79
CA LEU A 25 15.67 19.67 -13.69
C LEU A 25 15.73 20.12 -15.15
N THR A 26 14.78 20.95 -15.59
CA THR A 26 14.76 21.48 -16.97
C THR A 26 15.98 22.33 -17.28
N THR A 27 16.45 23.14 -16.32
CA THR A 27 17.71 23.91 -16.43
C THR A 27 18.91 22.99 -16.59
N THR A 28 18.98 21.89 -15.82
CA THR A 28 20.09 20.92 -15.93
C THR A 28 20.10 20.24 -17.29
N LEU A 29 18.93 19.86 -17.82
CA LEU A 29 18.81 19.28 -19.17
C LEU A 29 19.21 20.29 -20.27
N LYS A 30 18.78 21.55 -20.17
CA LYS A 30 19.19 22.62 -21.09
C LYS A 30 20.71 22.81 -21.08
N ASN A 31 21.33 22.84 -19.92
CA ASN A 31 22.78 22.96 -19.77
C ASN A 31 23.53 21.77 -20.40
N ALA A 32 23.02 20.55 -20.24
CA ALA A 32 23.60 19.36 -20.86
C ALA A 32 23.55 19.46 -22.40
N ILE A 33 22.45 19.98 -22.95
CA ILE A 33 22.31 20.22 -24.41
C ILE A 33 23.29 21.31 -24.87
N ALA A 34 23.33 22.46 -24.18
CA ALA A 34 24.18 23.61 -24.55
C ALA A 34 25.65 23.27 -24.50
N THR A 35 26.09 22.46 -23.53
CA THR A 35 27.50 22.02 -23.41
C THR A 35 27.86 20.84 -24.30
N GLY A 36 26.87 20.21 -24.96
CA GLY A 36 27.07 19.01 -25.78
C GLY A 36 27.47 17.77 -24.98
N LYS A 37 27.36 17.80 -23.64
CA LYS A 37 27.70 16.68 -22.74
C LYS A 37 26.47 15.82 -22.49
N LEU A 38 26.09 15.02 -23.48
CA LEU A 38 24.94 14.12 -23.40
C LEU A 38 25.37 12.74 -22.92
N ALA A 39 24.68 12.21 -21.94
CA ALA A 39 24.81 10.81 -21.53
C ALA A 39 24.09 9.90 -22.53
N HIS A 40 24.53 8.64 -22.62
CA HIS A 40 23.86 7.63 -23.47
C HIS A 40 22.56 7.10 -22.87
N ALA A 41 22.39 7.15 -21.54
CA ALA A 41 21.21 6.69 -20.87
C ALA A 41 20.80 7.64 -19.74
N TYR A 42 19.52 7.96 -19.71
CA TYR A 42 18.86 8.79 -18.73
C TYR A 42 17.80 7.98 -18.03
N LEU A 43 17.63 8.19 -16.72
CA LEU A 43 16.54 7.58 -15.96
C LEU A 43 15.74 8.67 -15.25
N PHE A 44 14.48 8.87 -15.66
CA PHE A 44 13.54 9.81 -15.08
C PHE A 44 12.66 9.10 -14.08
N CYS A 45 12.86 9.40 -12.81
CA CYS A 45 12.13 8.79 -11.69
C CYS A 45 11.16 9.80 -11.07
N GLY A 46 10.03 9.35 -10.55
CA GLY A 46 9.11 10.20 -9.79
C GLY A 46 7.65 9.80 -9.92
N PRO A 47 6.73 10.43 -9.17
CA PRO A 47 5.31 10.09 -9.16
C PRO A 47 4.67 10.15 -10.54
N ARG A 48 3.46 9.58 -10.64
CA ARG A 48 2.67 9.66 -11.88
C ARG A 48 2.23 11.11 -12.13
N GLY A 49 2.11 11.50 -13.40
CA GLY A 49 1.52 12.80 -13.77
C GLY A 49 2.43 14.02 -13.64
N VAL A 50 3.68 13.90 -13.13
CA VAL A 50 4.62 15.02 -12.88
C VAL A 50 5.42 15.49 -14.11
N GLY A 51 5.20 14.87 -15.28
CA GLY A 51 5.80 15.32 -16.55
C GLY A 51 7.03 14.54 -17.03
N LYS A 52 7.36 13.36 -16.47
CA LYS A 52 8.52 12.52 -16.88
C LYS A 52 8.59 12.29 -18.40
N THR A 53 7.56 11.64 -18.95
CA THR A 53 7.46 11.33 -20.39
C THR A 53 7.39 12.60 -21.24
N THR A 54 6.78 13.67 -20.71
CA THR A 54 6.73 14.97 -21.38
C THR A 54 8.11 15.60 -21.50
N CYS A 55 8.89 15.65 -20.41
CA CYS A 55 10.28 16.11 -20.44
C CYS A 55 11.16 15.23 -21.33
N ALA A 56 10.96 13.90 -21.32
CA ALA A 56 11.66 12.98 -22.22
C ALA A 56 11.42 13.34 -23.70
N ARG A 57 10.18 13.62 -24.08
CA ARG A 57 9.80 14.04 -25.43
C ARG A 57 10.39 15.39 -25.82
N ILE A 58 10.34 16.38 -24.92
CA ILE A 58 10.92 17.71 -25.15
C ILE A 58 12.45 17.58 -25.33
N PHE A 59 13.11 16.81 -24.45
CA PHE A 59 14.53 16.57 -24.52
C PHE A 59 14.95 15.87 -25.83
N ALA A 60 14.24 14.78 -26.20
CA ALA A 60 14.49 14.05 -27.45
C ALA A 60 14.30 14.93 -28.69
N LYS A 61 13.28 15.79 -28.72
CA LYS A 61 13.03 16.76 -29.79
C LYS A 61 14.14 17.80 -29.87
N THR A 62 14.56 18.34 -28.71
CA THR A 62 15.56 19.42 -28.66
C THR A 62 16.96 18.97 -29.11
N ILE A 63 17.41 17.76 -28.70
CA ILE A 63 18.72 17.24 -29.13
C ILE A 63 18.80 16.90 -30.63
N ASN A 64 17.67 16.61 -31.25
CA ASN A 64 17.55 16.36 -32.70
C ASN A 64 17.15 17.60 -33.50
N CYS A 65 16.96 18.76 -32.87
CA CYS A 65 16.61 19.99 -33.53
C CYS A 65 17.80 20.48 -34.40
N MET A 66 17.53 20.85 -35.64
CA MET A 66 18.56 21.36 -36.57
C MET A 66 18.96 22.81 -36.29
N SER A 67 18.02 23.60 -35.73
CA SER A 67 18.19 25.03 -35.47
C SER A 67 17.61 25.35 -34.08
N PRO A 68 18.28 24.96 -32.97
CA PRO A 68 17.83 25.29 -31.64
C PRO A 68 17.79 26.79 -31.41
N THR A 69 16.87 27.27 -30.60
CA THR A 69 16.78 28.68 -30.23
C THR A 69 17.92 29.09 -29.31
N ALA A 70 18.16 30.40 -29.15
CA ALA A 70 19.18 30.95 -28.26
C ALA A 70 18.98 30.46 -26.80
N ASP A 71 17.75 30.19 -26.40
CA ASP A 71 17.37 29.71 -25.07
C ASP A 71 17.51 28.18 -24.88
N GLY A 72 18.10 27.48 -25.89
CA GLY A 72 18.28 26.03 -25.85
C GLY A 72 17.00 25.20 -26.01
N GLU A 73 15.97 25.76 -26.62
CA GLU A 73 14.70 25.08 -26.94
C GLU A 73 14.68 24.61 -28.41
N ALA A 74 13.81 23.64 -28.70
CA ALA A 74 13.58 23.20 -30.09
C ALA A 74 12.84 24.27 -30.89
N CYS A 75 13.26 24.52 -32.13
CA CYS A 75 12.70 25.57 -33.00
C CYS A 75 11.25 25.32 -33.43
N ASN A 76 10.74 24.09 -33.33
CA ASN A 76 9.40 23.64 -33.77
C ASN A 76 9.08 23.85 -35.27
N GLN A 77 10.02 24.29 -36.08
CA GLN A 77 9.83 24.61 -37.50
C GLN A 77 10.69 23.76 -38.44
N CYS A 78 11.83 23.22 -37.98
CA CYS A 78 12.68 22.37 -38.83
C CYS A 78 12.01 21.00 -39.09
N GLU A 79 12.46 20.34 -40.14
CA GLU A 79 11.95 19.03 -40.58
C GLU A 79 11.88 18.00 -39.43
N SER A 80 12.93 17.89 -38.61
CA SER A 80 12.96 16.99 -37.44
C SER A 80 11.90 17.34 -36.41
N CYS A 81 11.70 18.64 -36.11
CA CYS A 81 10.69 19.08 -35.15
C CYS A 81 9.25 18.86 -35.65
N THR A 82 9.01 19.14 -36.95
CA THR A 82 7.71 18.98 -37.61
C THR A 82 7.34 17.49 -37.66
N ALA A 83 8.28 16.64 -38.13
CA ALA A 83 8.08 15.20 -38.17
C ALA A 83 7.76 14.62 -36.77
N PHE A 84 8.41 15.12 -35.71
CA PHE A 84 8.14 14.69 -34.34
C PHE A 84 6.76 15.16 -33.87
N ASN A 85 6.41 16.42 -34.11
CA ASN A 85 5.08 16.95 -33.70
C ASN A 85 3.92 16.20 -34.37
N GLU A 86 4.11 15.76 -35.62
CA GLU A 86 3.15 14.97 -36.40
C GLU A 86 3.25 13.45 -36.13
N GLN A 87 4.09 13.03 -35.17
CA GLN A 87 4.30 11.61 -34.82
C GLN A 87 4.84 10.73 -35.97
N ARG A 88 5.58 11.35 -36.90
CA ARG A 88 6.19 10.69 -38.07
C ARG A 88 7.73 10.60 -37.96
N SER A 89 8.29 10.82 -36.78
CA SER A 89 9.75 10.79 -36.60
C SER A 89 10.27 9.35 -36.63
N TYR A 90 11.26 9.11 -37.50
CA TYR A 90 12.01 7.85 -37.55
C TYR A 90 13.16 7.78 -36.54
N ASN A 91 13.46 8.87 -35.85
CA ASN A 91 14.59 8.96 -34.93
C ASN A 91 14.19 8.92 -33.45
N ILE A 92 12.90 9.18 -33.13
CA ILE A 92 12.43 9.17 -31.76
C ILE A 92 11.36 8.11 -31.66
N HIS A 93 11.69 7.04 -30.92
CA HIS A 93 10.83 5.89 -30.67
C HIS A 93 10.33 5.96 -29.23
N GLU A 94 9.03 5.86 -29.06
CA GLU A 94 8.37 5.86 -27.76
C GLU A 94 7.70 4.51 -27.54
N LEU A 95 8.09 3.83 -26.46
CA LEU A 95 7.59 2.51 -26.07
C LEU A 95 7.05 2.58 -24.64
N ASP A 96 5.92 1.94 -24.42
CA ASP A 96 5.38 1.70 -23.09
C ASP A 96 5.74 0.26 -22.67
N ALA A 97 6.53 0.13 -21.61
CA ALA A 97 6.96 -1.16 -21.09
C ALA A 97 5.80 -1.98 -20.48
N ALA A 98 4.67 -1.36 -20.16
CA ALA A 98 3.49 -2.11 -19.71
C ALA A 98 2.89 -2.95 -20.84
N SER A 99 2.94 -2.43 -22.07
CA SER A 99 2.43 -3.08 -23.27
C SER A 99 3.49 -3.93 -24.00
N ASN A 100 4.78 -3.56 -23.88
CA ASN A 100 5.92 -4.18 -24.57
C ASN A 100 6.96 -4.68 -23.56
N ASN A 101 6.62 -5.70 -22.78
CA ASN A 101 7.43 -6.20 -21.68
C ASN A 101 8.18 -7.51 -21.97
N SER A 102 8.00 -8.08 -23.17
CA SER A 102 8.60 -9.34 -23.53
C SER A 102 10.10 -9.21 -23.88
N VAL A 103 10.81 -10.32 -23.81
CA VAL A 103 12.23 -10.38 -24.21
C VAL A 103 12.39 -10.09 -25.70
N ASP A 104 11.43 -10.55 -26.50
CA ASP A 104 11.51 -10.44 -27.96
C ASP A 104 11.26 -9.01 -28.41
N ASP A 105 10.38 -8.25 -27.76
CA ASP A 105 10.18 -6.81 -28.03
C ASP A 105 11.49 -6.03 -27.80
N ILE A 106 12.17 -6.32 -26.69
CA ILE A 106 13.43 -5.68 -26.35
C ILE A 106 14.57 -6.10 -27.31
N ARG A 107 14.60 -7.36 -27.77
CA ARG A 107 15.56 -7.81 -28.79
C ARG A 107 15.37 -7.09 -30.12
N GLN A 108 14.13 -6.94 -30.57
CA GLN A 108 13.81 -6.16 -31.77
C GLN A 108 14.23 -4.70 -31.63
N LEU A 109 13.99 -4.09 -30.46
CA LEU A 109 14.46 -2.74 -30.16
C LEU A 109 15.99 -2.66 -30.25
N VAL A 110 16.73 -3.60 -29.64
CA VAL A 110 18.20 -3.66 -29.65
C VAL A 110 18.74 -3.79 -31.09
N GLU A 111 18.09 -4.53 -31.96
CA GLU A 111 18.47 -4.62 -33.38
C GLU A 111 18.25 -3.30 -34.12
N GLN A 112 17.10 -2.63 -33.86
CA GLN A 112 16.84 -1.30 -34.46
C GLN A 112 17.79 -0.22 -33.97
N VAL A 113 18.31 -0.33 -32.74
CA VAL A 113 19.30 0.62 -32.19
C VAL A 113 20.59 0.64 -32.98
N ARG A 114 21.00 -0.47 -33.60
CA ARG A 114 22.24 -0.58 -34.37
C ARG A 114 22.21 0.22 -35.66
N ILE A 115 21.02 0.54 -36.17
CA ILE A 115 20.86 1.30 -37.44
C ILE A 115 20.99 2.79 -37.13
N PRO A 116 21.95 3.50 -37.73
CA PRO A 116 22.15 4.93 -37.51
C PRO A 116 20.95 5.75 -38.05
N PRO A 117 20.72 6.97 -37.52
CA PRO A 117 19.68 7.87 -38.02
C PRO A 117 19.98 8.33 -39.44
N GLN A 118 18.94 8.44 -40.27
CA GLN A 118 19.06 8.97 -41.63
C GLN A 118 19.08 10.50 -41.66
N ILE A 119 18.27 11.11 -40.76
CA ILE A 119 18.11 12.57 -40.63
C ILE A 119 18.29 12.91 -39.14
N GLY A 120 19.14 13.91 -38.81
CA GLY A 120 19.39 14.30 -37.42
C GLY A 120 20.63 13.64 -36.81
N LYS A 121 20.91 13.93 -35.53
CA LYS A 121 22.16 13.51 -34.86
C LYS A 121 22.02 12.22 -34.08
N TYR A 122 20.86 12.02 -33.44
CA TYR A 122 20.65 10.96 -32.45
C TYR A 122 19.40 10.15 -32.75
N LYS A 123 19.46 8.88 -32.45
CA LYS A 123 18.33 7.98 -32.39
C LYS A 123 17.92 7.80 -30.92
N VAL A 124 16.74 8.25 -30.56
CA VAL A 124 16.30 8.34 -29.17
C VAL A 124 15.21 7.31 -28.88
N TYR A 125 15.39 6.55 -27.83
CA TYR A 125 14.43 5.55 -27.38
C TYR A 125 13.89 5.96 -26.00
N ILE A 126 12.62 6.33 -25.96
CA ILE A 126 11.89 6.66 -24.73
C ILE A 126 11.14 5.40 -24.31
N ILE A 127 11.48 4.85 -23.13
CA ILE A 127 10.83 3.67 -22.57
C ILE A 127 10.11 4.10 -21.29
N ASP A 128 8.79 4.19 -21.37
CA ASP A 128 7.97 4.58 -20.23
C ASP A 128 7.63 3.36 -19.37
N GLU A 129 7.40 3.60 -18.07
CA GLU A 129 7.13 2.60 -17.01
C GLU A 129 8.10 1.41 -17.06
N VAL A 130 9.39 1.71 -17.25
CA VAL A 130 10.44 0.70 -17.48
C VAL A 130 10.51 -0.38 -16.39
N HIS A 131 10.01 -0.13 -15.19
CA HIS A 131 9.91 -1.12 -14.11
C HIS A 131 8.96 -2.28 -14.43
N MET A 132 8.12 -2.17 -15.47
CA MET A 132 7.22 -3.23 -15.94
C MET A 132 7.91 -4.27 -16.83
N LEU A 133 9.14 -4.00 -17.28
CA LEU A 133 9.92 -4.98 -18.05
C LEU A 133 10.21 -6.24 -17.23
N SER A 134 10.15 -7.40 -17.87
CA SER A 134 10.56 -8.66 -17.24
C SER A 134 12.05 -8.67 -16.93
N ALA A 135 12.47 -9.45 -15.91
CA ALA A 135 13.90 -9.57 -15.56
C ALA A 135 14.77 -10.04 -16.74
N SER A 136 14.22 -10.91 -17.60
CA SER A 136 14.88 -11.40 -18.81
C SER A 136 14.99 -10.32 -19.90
N ALA A 137 13.99 -9.44 -20.03
CA ALA A 137 14.03 -8.28 -20.92
C ALA A 137 15.07 -7.27 -20.44
N PHE A 138 15.14 -6.98 -19.14
CA PHE A 138 16.21 -6.15 -18.58
C PHE A 138 17.59 -6.70 -18.89
N ASN A 139 17.82 -8.00 -18.70
CA ASN A 139 19.12 -8.62 -18.98
C ASN A 139 19.50 -8.54 -20.46
N ALA A 140 18.54 -8.67 -21.38
CA ALA A 140 18.79 -8.49 -22.80
C ALA A 140 19.18 -7.04 -23.14
N PHE A 141 18.64 -6.06 -22.41
CA PHE A 141 18.91 -4.64 -22.60
C PHE A 141 20.25 -4.17 -21.99
N LEU A 142 20.72 -4.83 -20.90
CA LEU A 142 21.96 -4.44 -20.20
C LEU A 142 23.16 -4.32 -21.11
N LYS A 143 23.35 -5.27 -22.04
CA LYS A 143 24.48 -5.25 -22.98
C LYS A 143 24.49 -3.98 -23.85
N THR A 144 23.32 -3.53 -24.27
CA THR A 144 23.19 -2.30 -25.09
C THR A 144 23.43 -1.04 -24.26
N LEU A 145 23.09 -1.05 -22.96
CA LEU A 145 23.38 0.06 -22.05
C LEU A 145 24.85 0.11 -21.63
N GLU A 146 25.57 -1.02 -21.66
CA GLU A 146 27.03 -1.08 -21.39
C GLU A 146 27.86 -0.56 -22.57
N GLU A 147 27.48 -0.96 -23.77
CA GLU A 147 28.18 -0.60 -25.01
C GLU A 147 27.21 0.02 -26.03
N PRO A 148 26.65 1.22 -25.72
CA PRO A 148 25.67 1.85 -26.57
C PRO A 148 26.34 2.38 -27.86
N PRO A 149 25.68 2.28 -29.04
CA PRO A 149 26.12 2.97 -30.24
C PRO A 149 26.17 4.49 -30.00
N ARG A 150 27.17 5.18 -30.57
CA ARG A 150 27.38 6.61 -30.34
C ARG A 150 26.19 7.50 -30.71
N HIS A 151 25.32 7.04 -31.59
CA HIS A 151 24.14 7.76 -32.06
C HIS A 151 22.87 7.44 -31.22
N ALA A 152 22.94 6.47 -30.32
CA ALA A 152 21.78 6.04 -29.55
C ALA A 152 21.72 6.72 -28.17
N ILE A 153 20.56 7.25 -27.82
CA ILE A 153 20.27 7.80 -26.50
C ILE A 153 19.02 7.12 -25.96
N PHE A 154 19.11 6.60 -24.73
CA PHE A 154 18.01 5.97 -24.03
C PHE A 154 17.47 6.90 -22.95
N ILE A 155 16.15 7.06 -22.90
CA ILE A 155 15.47 7.81 -21.84
C ILE A 155 14.45 6.86 -21.22
N LEU A 156 14.79 6.36 -20.04
CA LEU A 156 13.96 5.44 -19.27
C LEU A 156 13.12 6.26 -18.29
N ALA A 157 11.82 6.01 -18.21
CA ALA A 157 10.95 6.66 -17.25
C ALA A 157 10.31 5.62 -16.32
N THR A 158 10.19 5.93 -15.03
CA THR A 158 9.59 5.03 -14.05
C THR A 158 8.88 5.79 -12.92
N THR A 159 7.79 5.23 -12.45
CA THR A 159 7.14 5.67 -11.21
C THR A 159 7.74 4.98 -9.98
N GLU A 160 8.45 3.86 -10.14
CA GLU A 160 8.94 3.02 -9.06
C GLU A 160 10.47 2.77 -9.18
N LYS A 161 11.26 3.76 -8.73
CA LYS A 161 12.74 3.68 -8.76
C LYS A 161 13.28 2.45 -8.03
N HIS A 162 12.64 2.04 -6.94
CA HIS A 162 13.06 0.90 -6.11
C HIS A 162 12.96 -0.46 -6.81
N LYS A 163 12.15 -0.58 -7.87
CA LYS A 163 12.04 -1.79 -8.69
C LYS A 163 13.10 -1.89 -9.78
N ILE A 164 13.85 -0.82 -10.02
CA ILE A 164 14.91 -0.81 -11.06
C ILE A 164 16.16 -1.49 -10.51
N LEU A 165 16.74 -2.37 -11.33
CA LEU A 165 17.96 -3.10 -10.99
C LEU A 165 19.13 -2.14 -10.73
N PRO A 166 19.96 -2.36 -9.71
CA PRO A 166 21.16 -1.54 -9.43
C PRO A 166 22.13 -1.48 -10.62
N THR A 167 22.17 -2.53 -11.43
CA THR A 167 22.97 -2.60 -12.65
C THR A 167 22.54 -1.58 -13.72
N ILE A 168 21.25 -1.24 -13.80
CA ILE A 168 20.72 -0.18 -14.66
C ILE A 168 21.00 1.19 -14.04
N LEU A 169 20.74 1.35 -12.73
CA LEU A 169 20.95 2.61 -12.02
C LEU A 169 22.40 3.11 -12.16
N SER A 170 23.39 2.22 -12.13
CA SER A 170 24.80 2.57 -12.25
C SER A 170 25.22 3.02 -13.66
N ARG A 171 24.38 2.80 -14.69
CA ARG A 171 24.65 3.13 -16.10
C ARG A 171 23.82 4.30 -16.63
N CYS A 172 22.87 4.77 -15.84
CA CYS A 172 22.00 5.86 -16.23
C CYS A 172 22.30 7.13 -15.43
N GLN A 173 22.18 8.28 -16.08
CA GLN A 173 22.11 9.55 -15.38
C GLN A 173 20.70 9.71 -14.82
N ILE A 174 20.58 9.78 -13.48
CA ILE A 174 19.29 9.75 -12.78
C ILE A 174 18.79 11.18 -12.58
N TYR A 175 17.51 11.40 -12.88
CA TYR A 175 16.77 12.64 -12.64
C TYR A 175 15.52 12.33 -11.84
N ASP A 176 15.45 12.86 -10.61
CA ASP A 176 14.33 12.65 -9.72
C ASP A 176 13.33 13.81 -9.85
N PHE A 177 12.15 13.53 -10.38
CA PHE A 177 11.04 14.47 -10.50
C PHE A 177 10.28 14.55 -9.18
N SER A 178 10.09 15.76 -8.69
CA SER A 178 9.30 16.03 -7.49
C SER A 178 7.81 16.16 -7.80
N ARG A 179 6.97 16.04 -6.78
CA ARG A 179 5.57 16.44 -6.87
C ARG A 179 5.49 17.93 -7.17
N ILE A 180 4.50 18.32 -7.96
CA ILE A 180 4.24 19.73 -8.29
C ILE A 180 3.51 20.35 -7.09
N GLY A 181 3.94 21.52 -6.65
CA GLY A 181 3.30 22.24 -5.55
C GLY A 181 1.85 22.61 -5.86
N VAL A 182 1.06 22.75 -4.81
CA VAL A 182 -0.36 23.12 -4.93
C VAL A 182 -0.50 24.49 -5.61
N GLU A 183 0.34 25.46 -5.22
CA GLU A 183 0.33 26.81 -5.79
C GLU A 183 0.63 26.82 -7.30
N ASP A 184 1.66 26.09 -7.73
CA ASP A 184 2.01 25.93 -9.14
C ASP A 184 0.88 25.24 -9.93
N THR A 185 0.22 24.24 -9.33
CA THR A 185 -0.90 23.52 -9.93
C THR A 185 -2.10 24.42 -10.10
N VAL A 186 -2.47 25.20 -9.06
CA VAL A 186 -3.58 26.17 -9.10
C VAL A 186 -3.32 27.25 -10.15
N ALA A 187 -2.09 27.80 -10.20
CA ALA A 187 -1.72 28.79 -11.20
C ALA A 187 -1.87 28.25 -12.63
N HIS A 188 -1.46 27.00 -12.85
CA HIS A 188 -1.60 26.36 -14.16
C HIS A 188 -3.06 26.05 -14.52
N LEU A 189 -3.87 25.57 -13.57
CA LEU A 189 -5.31 25.36 -13.77
C LEU A 189 -6.04 26.68 -14.06
N ALA A 190 -5.69 27.77 -13.38
CA ALA A 190 -6.23 29.10 -13.65
C ALA A 190 -5.87 29.59 -15.06
N TYR A 191 -4.62 29.36 -15.51
CA TYR A 191 -4.19 29.62 -16.87
C TYR A 191 -5.04 28.83 -17.90
N VAL A 192 -5.26 27.53 -17.66
CA VAL A 192 -6.08 26.69 -18.54
C VAL A 192 -7.54 27.16 -18.56
N ALA A 193 -8.13 27.46 -17.40
CA ALA A 193 -9.49 28.00 -17.28
C ALA A 193 -9.65 29.29 -18.09
N SER A 194 -8.68 30.21 -17.98
CA SER A 194 -8.68 31.47 -18.75
C SER A 194 -8.61 31.21 -20.26
N LYS A 195 -7.85 30.23 -20.73
CA LYS A 195 -7.74 29.87 -22.16
C LYS A 195 -8.99 29.21 -22.71
N GLU A 196 -9.71 28.44 -21.89
CA GLU A 196 -10.98 27.79 -22.25
C GLU A 196 -12.19 28.68 -22.03
N GLY A 197 -12.04 29.92 -21.49
CA GLY A 197 -13.14 30.83 -21.18
C GLY A 197 -14.02 30.36 -20.02
N ILE A 198 -13.47 29.56 -19.11
CA ILE A 198 -14.12 28.97 -17.95
C ILE A 198 -13.91 29.88 -16.74
N THR A 199 -14.99 30.16 -15.99
CA THR A 199 -14.90 30.87 -14.72
C THR A 199 -14.72 29.89 -13.59
N ALA A 200 -13.66 30.06 -12.80
CA ALA A 200 -13.33 29.16 -11.70
C ALA A 200 -12.95 29.95 -10.45
N GLU A 201 -13.51 29.57 -9.31
CA GLU A 201 -13.14 30.11 -8.02
C GLU A 201 -11.74 29.59 -7.62
N PRO A 202 -10.84 30.43 -7.06
CA PRO A 202 -9.51 29.99 -6.65
C PRO A 202 -9.55 28.85 -5.63
N GLU A 203 -10.51 28.85 -4.73
CA GLU A 203 -10.72 27.81 -3.72
C GLU A 203 -11.13 26.46 -4.35
N ALA A 204 -11.94 26.51 -5.41
CA ALA A 204 -12.30 25.34 -6.19
C ALA A 204 -11.09 24.71 -6.88
N LEU A 205 -10.23 25.54 -7.50
CA LEU A 205 -8.98 25.06 -8.12
C LEU A 205 -8.01 24.49 -7.09
N ASN A 206 -7.98 25.04 -5.88
CA ASN A 206 -7.17 24.52 -4.79
C ASN A 206 -7.59 23.10 -4.39
N VAL A 207 -8.89 22.83 -4.28
CA VAL A 207 -9.43 21.48 -4.01
C VAL A 207 -9.01 20.49 -5.10
N ILE A 208 -9.10 20.90 -6.38
CA ILE A 208 -8.65 20.06 -7.50
C ILE A 208 -7.16 19.75 -7.40
N ALA A 209 -6.33 20.75 -7.08
CA ALA A 209 -4.88 20.61 -6.95
C ALA A 209 -4.51 19.67 -5.80
N LEU A 210 -5.15 19.79 -4.64
CA LEU A 210 -4.98 18.89 -3.50
C LEU A 210 -5.36 17.44 -3.85
N LYS A 211 -6.50 17.25 -4.53
CA LYS A 211 -6.98 15.92 -4.95
C LYS A 211 -6.04 15.25 -5.95
N ALA A 212 -5.34 16.02 -6.76
CA ALA A 212 -4.39 15.54 -7.78
C ALA A 212 -3.03 15.10 -7.18
N ASP A 213 -2.75 15.39 -5.91
CA ASP A 213 -1.56 14.94 -5.17
C ASP A 213 -0.25 15.23 -5.93
N GLY A 214 -0.14 16.43 -6.53
CA GLY A 214 1.03 16.90 -7.25
C GLY A 214 1.22 16.32 -8.65
N GLY A 215 0.22 15.64 -9.21
CA GLY A 215 0.21 15.14 -10.59
C GLY A 215 -0.55 16.08 -11.54
N MET A 216 0.12 16.87 -12.39
CA MET A 216 -0.53 17.80 -13.33
C MET A 216 -1.49 17.10 -14.30
N ARG A 217 -1.15 15.90 -14.76
CA ARG A 217 -2.03 15.13 -15.64
C ARG A 217 -3.35 14.78 -14.97
N ASP A 218 -3.28 14.39 -13.69
CA ASP A 218 -4.45 14.01 -12.91
C ASP A 218 -5.25 15.27 -12.53
N ALA A 219 -4.58 16.40 -12.22
CA ALA A 219 -5.21 17.69 -11.99
C ALA A 219 -6.05 18.16 -13.20
N LEU A 220 -5.48 18.10 -14.41
CA LEU A 220 -6.18 18.47 -15.65
C LEU A 220 -7.33 17.51 -15.99
N SER A 221 -7.17 16.21 -15.68
CA SER A 221 -8.25 15.24 -15.88
C SER A 221 -9.42 15.47 -14.93
N ILE A 222 -9.14 15.78 -13.66
CA ILE A 222 -10.15 16.17 -12.66
C ILE A 222 -10.81 17.49 -13.08
N PHE A 223 -10.03 18.46 -13.56
CA PHE A 223 -10.54 19.73 -14.05
C PHE A 223 -11.55 19.52 -15.19
N ASP A 224 -11.23 18.71 -16.21
CA ASP A 224 -12.14 18.37 -17.31
C ASP A 224 -13.44 17.70 -16.82
N GLN A 225 -13.33 16.81 -15.83
CA GLN A 225 -14.47 16.16 -15.22
C GLN A 225 -15.41 17.19 -14.55
N VAL A 226 -14.83 18.12 -13.79
CA VAL A 226 -15.58 19.18 -13.11
C VAL A 226 -16.20 20.15 -14.11
N VAL A 227 -15.47 20.56 -15.15
CA VAL A 227 -16.00 21.41 -16.23
C VAL A 227 -17.20 20.76 -16.90
N SER A 228 -17.11 19.47 -17.20
CA SER A 228 -18.21 18.71 -17.83
C SER A 228 -19.45 18.65 -16.93
N PHE A 229 -19.26 18.59 -15.61
CA PHE A 229 -20.36 18.58 -14.64
C PHE A 229 -21.00 19.96 -14.46
N THR A 230 -20.19 21.04 -14.44
CA THR A 230 -20.63 22.39 -14.10
C THR A 230 -21.03 23.24 -15.28
N GLY A 231 -20.80 22.79 -16.53
CA GLY A 231 -21.08 23.57 -17.73
C GLY A 231 -20.25 24.86 -17.86
N GLY A 232 -19.06 24.94 -17.22
CA GLY A 232 -18.13 26.06 -17.37
C GLY A 232 -18.09 27.06 -16.22
N HIS A 233 -18.89 26.88 -15.16
CA HIS A 233 -18.84 27.68 -13.94
C HIS A 233 -18.39 26.81 -12.76
N ILE A 234 -17.11 26.86 -12.43
CA ILE A 234 -16.52 26.03 -11.37
C ILE A 234 -16.60 26.78 -10.04
N THR A 235 -17.49 26.33 -9.15
CA THR A 235 -17.60 26.84 -7.77
C THR A 235 -17.05 25.82 -6.79
N TYR A 236 -16.62 26.28 -5.61
CA TYR A 236 -16.14 25.40 -4.54
C TYR A 236 -17.14 24.28 -4.23
N LYS A 237 -18.43 24.62 -4.10
CA LYS A 237 -19.48 23.65 -3.78
C LYS A 237 -19.65 22.59 -4.86
N SER A 238 -19.61 22.97 -6.14
CA SER A 238 -19.77 22.03 -7.26
C SER A 238 -18.58 21.05 -7.37
N VAL A 239 -17.37 21.51 -7.02
CA VAL A 239 -16.17 20.65 -6.98
C VAL A 239 -16.26 19.63 -5.86
N ILE A 240 -16.65 20.05 -4.66
CA ILE A 240 -16.83 19.15 -3.50
C ILE A 240 -17.86 18.07 -3.83
N GLU A 241 -18.99 18.46 -4.42
CA GLU A 241 -20.07 17.53 -4.78
C GLU A 241 -19.62 16.54 -5.88
N ASN A 242 -18.99 17.03 -6.95
CA ASN A 242 -18.54 16.19 -8.07
C ASN A 242 -17.43 15.21 -7.69
N LEU A 243 -16.43 15.68 -6.93
CA LEU A 243 -15.28 14.87 -6.54
C LEU A 243 -15.54 13.98 -5.32
N ASN A 244 -16.75 14.05 -4.77
CA ASN A 244 -17.10 13.34 -3.55
C ASN A 244 -16.04 13.56 -2.45
N VAL A 245 -15.63 14.82 -2.27
CA VAL A 245 -14.70 15.24 -1.20
C VAL A 245 -15.55 15.74 -0.04
N LEU A 246 -15.21 15.32 1.16
CA LEU A 246 -15.92 15.78 2.34
C LEU A 246 -15.52 17.24 2.64
N ASP A 247 -16.52 18.11 2.74
CA ASP A 247 -16.31 19.53 3.02
C ASP A 247 -15.65 19.74 4.38
N TYR A 248 -14.69 20.67 4.46
CA TYR A 248 -14.06 21.10 5.72
C TYR A 248 -15.07 21.50 6.80
N GLU A 249 -16.24 21.99 6.39
CA GLU A 249 -17.33 22.36 7.31
C GLU A 249 -17.72 21.23 8.26
N TYR A 250 -17.74 19.98 7.78
CA TYR A 250 -18.05 18.82 8.63
C TYR A 250 -17.02 18.61 9.72
N TYR A 251 -15.74 18.77 9.38
CA TYR A 251 -14.65 18.59 10.34
C TYR A 251 -14.59 19.74 11.34
N PHE A 252 -14.82 20.98 10.90
CA PHE A 252 -14.91 22.13 11.80
C PHE A 252 -16.04 21.98 12.82
N LYS A 253 -17.24 21.57 12.37
CA LYS A 253 -18.39 21.29 13.26
C LYS A 253 -18.11 20.14 14.20
N LEU A 254 -17.51 19.06 13.68
CA LEU A 254 -17.20 17.85 14.46
C LEU A 254 -16.20 18.17 15.59
N THR A 255 -15.16 18.95 15.28
CA THR A 255 -14.19 19.40 16.29
C THR A 255 -14.85 20.29 17.35
N GLY A 256 -15.78 21.15 16.94
CA GLY A 256 -16.60 21.93 17.88
C GLY A 256 -17.42 21.03 18.82
N PHE A 257 -18.07 19.98 18.29
CA PHE A 257 -18.80 19.01 19.10
C PHE A 257 -17.89 18.24 20.06
N PHE A 258 -16.66 17.92 19.66
CA PHE A 258 -15.69 17.29 20.55
C PHE A 258 -15.28 18.21 21.70
N LEU A 259 -15.04 19.50 21.43
CA LEU A 259 -14.68 20.48 22.47
C LEU A 259 -15.83 20.70 23.47
N GLU A 260 -17.07 20.60 23.00
CA GLU A 260 -18.27 20.72 23.83
C GLU A 260 -18.76 19.37 24.40
N ASN A 261 -18.04 18.27 24.17
CA ASN A 261 -18.41 16.89 24.57
C ASN A 261 -19.82 16.46 24.10
N LYS A 262 -20.26 16.92 22.93
CA LYS A 262 -21.54 16.60 22.31
C LYS A 262 -21.46 15.32 21.47
N ILE A 263 -21.43 14.17 22.14
CA ILE A 263 -21.28 12.86 21.49
C ILE A 263 -22.44 12.56 20.52
N SER A 264 -23.68 12.85 20.92
CA SER A 264 -24.87 12.58 20.10
C SER A 264 -24.82 13.33 18.76
N ASP A 265 -24.42 14.61 18.78
CA ASP A 265 -24.34 15.44 17.58
C ASP A 265 -23.20 14.96 16.65
N ALA A 266 -22.08 14.52 17.22
CA ALA A 266 -20.98 13.92 16.46
C ALA A 266 -21.40 12.63 15.73
N LEU A 267 -22.18 11.76 16.40
CA LEU A 267 -22.69 10.52 15.81
C LEU A 267 -23.76 10.79 14.72
N LEU A 268 -24.64 11.78 14.94
CA LEU A 268 -25.62 12.21 13.94
C LEU A 268 -24.91 12.77 12.70
N LEU A 269 -23.89 13.60 12.87
CA LEU A 269 -23.07 14.11 11.77
C LEU A 269 -22.39 12.99 10.99
N LEU A 270 -21.83 11.98 11.67
CA LEU A 270 -21.28 10.80 10.99
C LEU A 270 -22.36 10.09 10.17
N ASN A 271 -23.55 9.90 10.74
CA ASN A 271 -24.65 9.25 10.03
C ASN A 271 -25.05 10.04 8.76
N ASP A 272 -25.09 11.37 8.82
CA ASP A 272 -25.36 12.22 7.67
C ASP A 272 -24.30 12.08 6.57
N VAL A 273 -23.03 11.99 6.97
CA VAL A 273 -21.91 11.78 6.05
C VAL A 273 -22.01 10.41 5.37
N LEU A 274 -22.30 9.35 6.14
CA LEU A 274 -22.46 8.00 5.58
C LEU A 274 -23.68 7.90 4.66
N ASN A 275 -24.80 8.58 4.98
CA ASN A 275 -26.01 8.62 4.15
C ASN A 275 -25.77 9.35 2.82
N LYS A 276 -24.82 10.28 2.75
CA LYS A 276 -24.37 10.93 1.50
C LYS A 276 -23.45 10.05 0.65
N GLY A 277 -23.15 8.81 1.10
CA GLY A 277 -22.36 7.86 0.34
C GLY A 277 -20.84 7.91 0.60
N PHE A 278 -20.38 8.68 1.59
CA PHE A 278 -18.96 8.69 1.97
C PHE A 278 -18.58 7.42 2.73
N ASP A 279 -17.36 6.93 2.48
CA ASP A 279 -16.81 5.80 3.24
C ASP A 279 -16.21 6.28 4.58
N GLY A 280 -16.45 5.48 5.62
CA GLY A 280 -15.92 5.75 6.97
C GLY A 280 -14.40 5.82 7.05
N SER A 281 -13.66 5.13 6.17
CA SER A 281 -12.19 5.24 6.09
C SER A 281 -11.78 6.65 5.63
N HIS A 282 -12.38 7.15 4.55
CA HIS A 282 -12.11 8.50 4.07
C HIS A 282 -12.49 9.57 5.10
N PHE A 283 -13.57 9.35 5.85
CA PHE A 283 -13.99 10.24 6.92
C PHE A 283 -12.94 10.32 8.04
N ILE A 284 -12.43 9.17 8.52
CA ILE A 284 -11.41 9.12 9.58
C ILE A 284 -10.06 9.68 9.12
N THR A 285 -9.63 9.34 7.89
CA THR A 285 -8.39 9.88 7.32
C THR A 285 -8.48 11.40 7.17
N GLY A 286 -9.62 11.91 6.72
CA GLY A 286 -9.87 13.35 6.62
C GLY A 286 -9.91 14.03 7.99
N LEU A 287 -10.52 13.41 9.00
CA LEU A 287 -10.51 13.91 10.38
C LEU A 287 -9.07 13.96 10.95
N SER A 288 -8.28 12.92 10.70
CA SER A 288 -6.87 12.90 11.13
C SER A 288 -6.06 14.04 10.49
N SER A 289 -6.28 14.29 9.19
CA SER A 289 -5.65 15.41 8.47
C SER A 289 -6.11 16.76 9.02
N HIS A 290 -7.41 16.92 9.29
CA HIS A 290 -7.95 18.14 9.89
C HIS A 290 -7.35 18.44 11.28
N LEU A 291 -7.22 17.43 12.14
CA LEU A 291 -6.59 17.59 13.45
C LEU A 291 -5.10 17.95 13.33
N ARG A 292 -4.39 17.38 12.36
CA ARG A 292 -3.00 17.77 12.03
C ARG A 292 -2.94 19.21 11.58
N ASP A 293 -3.86 19.65 10.74
CA ASP A 293 -3.89 21.02 10.23
C ASP A 293 -4.21 22.03 11.32
N LEU A 294 -5.08 21.69 12.29
CA LEU A 294 -5.29 22.47 13.52
C LEU A 294 -4.00 22.56 14.36
N LEU A 295 -3.25 21.48 14.48
CA LEU A 295 -1.99 21.47 15.20
C LEU A 295 -0.95 22.40 14.54
N VAL A 296 -0.80 22.28 13.21
CA VAL A 296 0.10 23.12 12.40
C VAL A 296 -0.30 24.59 12.47
N SER A 297 -1.60 24.89 12.56
CA SER A 297 -2.10 26.27 12.60
C SER A 297 -1.90 26.97 13.95
N LYS A 298 -1.45 26.25 14.98
CA LYS A 298 -1.18 26.86 16.31
C LYS A 298 0.07 27.74 16.34
N ASP A 299 1.07 27.39 15.54
CA ASP A 299 2.33 28.13 15.48
C ASP A 299 2.43 28.89 14.16
N PRO A 300 2.62 30.22 14.19
CA PRO A 300 2.84 31.04 12.99
C PRO A 300 4.00 30.55 12.12
N ALA A 301 5.03 29.93 12.70
CA ALA A 301 6.19 29.42 11.97
C ALA A 301 5.83 28.19 11.09
N THR A 302 4.80 27.44 11.44
CA THR A 302 4.37 26.24 10.72
C THR A 302 3.21 26.48 9.73
N LEU A 303 2.65 27.70 9.70
CA LEU A 303 1.59 28.07 8.75
C LEU A 303 1.91 27.83 7.26
N PRO A 304 3.17 27.99 6.79
CA PRO A 304 3.51 27.64 5.41
C PRO A 304 3.32 26.16 5.05
N LEU A 305 3.21 25.27 6.06
CA LEU A 305 2.93 23.85 5.85
C LEU A 305 1.44 23.54 5.60
N LEU A 306 0.58 24.56 5.72
CA LEU A 306 -0.86 24.44 5.53
C LEU A 306 -1.21 24.75 4.08
N GLU A 307 -1.55 23.71 3.32
CA GLU A 307 -1.85 23.76 1.89
C GLU A 307 -3.33 24.06 1.61
N VAL A 308 -3.91 25.10 2.26
CA VAL A 308 -5.32 25.47 2.11
C VAL A 308 -5.46 26.93 1.67
N GLY A 309 -6.63 27.26 1.09
CA GLY A 309 -6.96 28.64 0.69
C GLY A 309 -6.97 29.63 1.88
N ALA A 310 -6.84 30.91 1.58
CA ALA A 310 -6.67 31.97 2.60
C ALA A 310 -7.84 32.01 3.60
N SER A 311 -9.09 31.92 3.13
CA SER A 311 -10.29 31.96 3.97
C SER A 311 -10.39 30.76 4.92
N ILE A 312 -10.00 29.59 4.44
CA ILE A 312 -9.98 28.35 5.24
C ILE A 312 -8.85 28.42 6.27
N ARG A 313 -7.71 29.01 5.93
CA ARG A 313 -6.56 29.20 6.82
C ARG A 313 -6.92 30.05 8.05
N GLU A 314 -7.64 31.14 7.87
CA GLU A 314 -8.12 31.97 8.98
C GLU A 314 -9.02 31.18 9.95
N ARG A 315 -9.89 30.35 9.41
CA ARG A 315 -10.76 29.48 10.21
C ARG A 315 -9.99 28.43 11.00
N TYR A 316 -8.97 27.82 10.38
CA TYR A 316 -8.07 26.91 11.08
C TYR A 316 -7.36 27.60 12.23
N GLN A 317 -6.85 28.82 12.04
CA GLN A 317 -6.21 29.59 13.12
C GLN A 317 -7.18 29.88 14.26
N ALA A 318 -8.40 30.30 13.95
CA ALA A 318 -9.41 30.61 14.96
C ALA A 318 -9.79 29.37 15.80
N GLN A 319 -10.03 28.22 15.16
CA GLN A 319 -10.38 26.99 15.87
C GLN A 319 -9.16 26.37 16.60
N ALA A 320 -7.96 26.48 16.02
CA ALA A 320 -6.73 25.98 16.65
C ALA A 320 -6.47 26.65 18.03
N GLN A 321 -6.80 27.93 18.21
CA GLN A 321 -6.69 28.62 19.51
C GLN A 321 -7.55 27.95 20.59
N GLN A 322 -8.71 27.42 20.21
CA GLN A 322 -9.67 26.79 21.12
C GLN A 322 -9.28 25.35 21.49
N CYS A 323 -8.43 24.68 20.68
CA CYS A 323 -8.07 23.29 20.87
C CYS A 323 -6.84 23.13 21.78
N PRO A 324 -6.89 22.43 22.94
CA PRO A 324 -5.70 22.11 23.74
C PRO A 324 -4.73 21.19 22.98
N LEU A 325 -3.42 21.40 23.14
CA LEU A 325 -2.39 20.53 22.51
C LEU A 325 -2.52 19.04 22.92
N PRO A 326 -2.73 18.71 24.22
CA PRO A 326 -2.91 17.32 24.62
C PRO A 326 -4.11 16.63 23.95
N PHE A 327 -5.21 17.38 23.74
CA PHE A 327 -6.39 16.91 23.02
C PHE A 327 -6.02 16.55 21.57
N LEU A 328 -5.36 17.45 20.83
CA LEU A 328 -4.99 17.21 19.44
C LEU A 328 -4.11 15.95 19.27
N TYR A 329 -3.08 15.79 20.13
CA TYR A 329 -2.20 14.62 20.07
C TYR A 329 -2.95 13.32 20.37
N ARG A 330 -3.80 13.29 21.40
CA ARG A 330 -4.59 12.09 21.74
C ARG A 330 -5.63 11.76 20.69
N ALA A 331 -6.32 12.78 20.16
CA ALA A 331 -7.32 12.61 19.11
C ALA A 331 -6.69 12.08 17.80
N MET A 332 -5.55 12.64 17.37
CA MET A 332 -4.80 12.14 16.21
C MET A 332 -4.37 10.69 16.39
N LYS A 333 -3.90 10.32 17.59
CA LYS A 333 -3.54 8.93 17.89
C LYS A 333 -4.73 7.99 17.75
N LEU A 334 -5.89 8.33 18.33
CA LEU A 334 -7.11 7.53 18.21
C LEU A 334 -7.59 7.39 16.76
N CYS A 335 -7.52 8.47 15.98
CA CYS A 335 -7.87 8.43 14.55
C CYS A 335 -6.90 7.53 13.77
N ASN A 336 -5.59 7.61 14.04
CA ASN A 336 -4.60 6.75 13.40
C ASN A 336 -4.80 5.27 13.77
N ASP A 337 -5.07 4.95 15.03
CA ASP A 337 -5.35 3.59 15.49
C ASP A 337 -6.63 3.05 14.83
N CYS A 338 -7.64 3.89 14.61
CA CYS A 338 -8.86 3.53 13.87
C CYS A 338 -8.55 3.20 12.41
N ASP A 339 -7.77 4.04 11.72
CA ASP A 339 -7.42 3.84 10.31
C ASP A 339 -6.62 2.55 10.09
N LEU A 340 -5.63 2.28 10.94
CA LEU A 340 -4.85 1.04 10.90
C LEU A 340 -5.73 -0.21 11.09
N ASN A 341 -6.72 -0.14 11.99
CA ASN A 341 -7.60 -1.27 12.30
C ASN A 341 -8.83 -1.36 11.38
N TYR A 342 -9.09 -0.35 10.54
CA TYR A 342 -10.30 -0.25 9.72
C TYR A 342 -10.48 -1.45 8.77
N ARG A 343 -9.38 -1.89 8.13
CA ARG A 343 -9.40 -3.03 7.20
C ARG A 343 -9.63 -4.37 7.92
N ALA A 344 -9.11 -4.52 9.13
CA ALA A 344 -9.22 -5.73 9.92
C ALA A 344 -10.56 -5.87 10.63
N SER A 345 -11.26 -4.76 10.88
CA SER A 345 -12.53 -4.73 11.58
C SER A 345 -13.67 -5.36 10.77
N LYS A 346 -14.46 -6.23 11.42
CA LYS A 346 -15.69 -6.79 10.84
C LYS A 346 -16.83 -5.77 10.80
N ASN A 347 -16.92 -4.90 11.80
CA ASN A 347 -17.92 -3.84 11.88
C ASN A 347 -17.21 -2.47 11.82
N LYS A 348 -17.03 -2.00 10.58
CA LYS A 348 -16.33 -0.75 10.28
C LYS A 348 -17.03 0.47 10.87
N ARG A 349 -18.38 0.49 10.80
CA ARG A 349 -19.19 1.59 11.32
C ARG A 349 -19.01 1.73 12.84
N LEU A 350 -19.14 0.63 13.58
CA LEU A 350 -18.97 0.63 15.03
C LEU A 350 -17.58 1.08 15.45
N LEU A 351 -16.52 0.71 14.69
CA LEU A 351 -15.15 1.14 14.96
C LEU A 351 -15.02 2.67 14.88
N VAL A 352 -15.59 3.28 13.83
CA VAL A 352 -15.60 4.75 13.68
C VAL A 352 -16.41 5.42 14.78
N GLU A 353 -17.63 4.92 15.08
CA GLU A 353 -18.48 5.45 16.16
C GLU A 353 -17.76 5.41 17.51
N LEU A 354 -17.11 4.29 17.86
CA LEU A 354 -16.31 4.17 19.09
C LEU A 354 -15.15 5.17 19.12
N THR A 355 -14.46 5.38 18.01
CA THR A 355 -13.37 6.35 17.93
C THR A 355 -13.88 7.77 18.18
N LEU A 356 -15.01 8.17 17.58
CA LEU A 356 -15.60 9.49 17.81
C LEU A 356 -16.01 9.69 19.26
N ILE A 357 -16.60 8.66 19.89
CA ILE A 357 -16.95 8.69 21.31
C ILE A 357 -15.69 8.88 22.16
N GLN A 358 -14.63 8.13 21.90
CA GLN A 358 -13.36 8.26 22.63
C GLN A 358 -12.73 9.64 22.46
N VAL A 359 -12.74 10.20 21.25
CA VAL A 359 -12.21 11.55 20.99
C VAL A 359 -13.02 12.61 21.73
N ALA A 360 -14.35 12.52 21.72
CA ALA A 360 -15.22 13.45 22.46
C ALA A 360 -15.01 13.37 23.98
N GLN A 361 -14.72 12.18 24.51
CA GLN A 361 -14.48 11.98 25.95
C GLN A 361 -13.12 12.56 26.43
N LEU A 362 -12.16 12.81 25.52
CA LEU A 362 -10.87 13.42 25.90
C LEU A 362 -11.03 14.79 26.57
N THR A 363 -12.06 15.55 26.21
CA THR A 363 -12.35 16.87 26.80
C THR A 363 -13.09 16.77 28.15
N ALA A 364 -13.74 15.65 28.42
CA ALA A 364 -14.42 15.42 29.69
C ALA A 364 -13.46 15.05 30.85
N GLU A 365 -12.26 14.54 30.54
CA GLU A 365 -11.26 14.12 31.55
C GLU A 365 -10.47 15.31 32.13
N GLU A 366 -10.44 16.47 31.48
CA GLU A 366 -9.67 17.63 31.93
C GLU A 366 -10.36 18.43 33.06
N ASP A 367 -11.68 18.28 33.23
CA ASP A 367 -12.43 18.99 34.30
C ASP A 367 -12.30 18.34 35.70
N ASP A 368 -11.85 17.09 35.81
CA ASP A 368 -11.75 16.35 37.07
C ASP A 368 -10.33 16.31 37.69
N GLY A 369 -9.36 17.07 37.16
CA GLY A 369 -7.92 16.97 37.48
C GLY A 369 -7.45 17.63 38.77
N ALA A 370 -8.33 18.16 39.64
CA ALA A 370 -7.91 18.94 40.83
C ALA A 370 -7.83 18.15 42.15
N ASN A 371 -8.23 16.87 42.21
CA ASN A 371 -8.11 16.11 43.45
C ASN A 371 -7.61 14.67 43.19
N GLY A 372 -6.36 14.43 43.63
CA GLY A 372 -5.57 13.19 43.44
C GLY A 372 -6.19 11.91 44.02
N ARG A 373 -7.29 11.43 43.40
CA ARG A 373 -7.79 10.08 43.56
C ARG A 373 -7.99 9.49 42.17
N SER A 374 -7.36 8.34 41.92
CA SER A 374 -7.58 7.56 40.69
C SER A 374 -9.08 7.43 40.40
N PRO A 375 -9.59 7.89 39.26
CA PRO A 375 -11.01 7.79 38.97
C PRO A 375 -11.36 6.33 38.66
N LYS A 376 -12.30 5.77 39.41
CA LYS A 376 -13.12 4.67 38.92
C LYS A 376 -13.84 5.21 37.69
N GLN A 377 -13.65 4.60 36.52
CA GLN A 377 -14.37 4.94 35.30
C GLN A 377 -15.87 4.93 35.53
N ALA A 378 -16.45 6.07 35.84
CA ALA A 378 -17.90 6.25 35.82
C ALA A 378 -18.27 6.59 34.37
N ILE A 379 -18.85 5.61 33.67
CA ILE A 379 -19.47 5.82 32.36
C ILE A 379 -20.63 6.79 32.56
N LYS A 380 -20.47 8.07 32.17
CA LYS A 380 -21.59 9.01 32.13
C LYS A 380 -22.58 8.54 31.06
N PRO A 381 -23.90 8.57 31.33
CA PRO A 381 -24.90 8.12 30.36
C PRO A 381 -24.82 8.97 29.09
N ILE A 382 -24.68 8.29 27.96
CA ILE A 382 -24.48 8.88 26.63
C ILE A 382 -25.73 9.65 26.15
N PHE A 383 -26.90 9.36 26.75
CA PHE A 383 -28.15 9.99 26.40
C PHE A 383 -28.74 10.71 27.61
N THR A 384 -28.83 12.03 27.57
CA THR A 384 -29.68 12.83 28.45
C THR A 384 -31.12 12.70 27.94
N GLN A 385 -32.00 12.04 28.68
CA GLN A 385 -33.42 12.08 28.35
C GLN A 385 -33.91 13.53 28.41
N PRO A 386 -34.66 14.02 27.42
CA PRO A 386 -35.25 15.34 27.50
C PRO A 386 -36.22 15.36 28.70
N ALA A 387 -36.04 16.30 29.59
CA ALA A 387 -36.89 16.52 30.74
C ALA A 387 -38.34 16.71 30.26
N ALA A 388 -39.22 15.81 30.67
CA ALA A 388 -40.66 15.93 30.39
C ALA A 388 -41.18 17.25 30.98
N ALA A 389 -41.84 18.02 30.14
CA ALA A 389 -42.49 19.28 30.52
C ALA A 389 -43.45 19.05 31.67
N GLN A 390 -43.16 19.64 32.82
CA GLN A 390 -44.08 19.70 33.95
C GLN A 390 -45.17 20.74 33.65
N GLN A 391 -46.42 20.29 33.57
CA GLN A 391 -47.60 21.16 33.63
C GLN A 391 -47.76 21.75 35.03
N PRO A 392 -48.22 23.00 35.16
CA PRO A 392 -48.40 23.64 36.47
C PRO A 392 -49.69 23.14 37.14
N GLN A 393 -49.59 22.55 38.32
CA GLN A 393 -50.73 22.32 39.23
C GLN A 393 -50.71 23.35 40.36
N ALA A 394 -51.90 23.87 40.59
CA ALA A 394 -52.28 24.91 41.54
C ALA A 394 -52.17 24.48 43.01
N THR A 395 -51.87 25.47 43.82
CA THR A 395 -51.84 25.55 45.27
C THR A 395 -53.15 25.12 45.99
N ALA A 396 -53.06 24.30 47.06
CA ALA A 396 -53.92 24.41 48.22
C ALA A 396 -53.34 23.70 49.47
N ALA A 397 -53.06 24.49 50.49
CA ALA A 397 -53.13 24.38 51.95
C ALA A 397 -52.91 23.08 52.70
N THR A 398 -51.94 23.19 53.63
CA THR A 398 -51.75 22.40 54.91
C THR A 398 -53.03 22.39 55.83
N PRO A 399 -53.25 21.46 56.82
CA PRO A 399 -52.36 21.30 57.95
C PRO A 399 -52.20 19.91 58.59
N GLN A 400 -51.11 19.76 59.29
CA GLN A 400 -50.78 19.22 60.62
C GLN A 400 -51.38 17.91 61.17
N GLN A 401 -50.48 17.19 61.82
CA GLN A 401 -50.41 16.46 63.09
C GLN A 401 -50.58 14.90 63.05
N THR A 402 -49.57 14.30 63.48
CA THR A 402 -49.09 13.73 64.76
C THR A 402 -49.15 12.20 64.85
N VAL A 403 -48.05 11.69 65.43
CA VAL A 403 -47.95 10.54 66.37
C VAL A 403 -47.63 9.15 65.78
N GLN A 404 -46.41 8.74 66.13
CA GLN A 404 -45.93 7.36 66.37
C GLN A 404 -46.81 6.63 67.41
N PRO A 405 -46.66 5.35 67.80
CA PRO A 405 -45.57 4.41 67.62
C PRO A 405 -45.93 2.92 67.50
N ALA A 406 -44.90 2.10 67.31
CA ALA A 406 -44.61 0.80 67.94
C ALA A 406 -45.32 -0.47 67.45
N VAL A 407 -44.65 -1.52 67.27
CA VAL A 407 -44.13 -2.65 68.01
C VAL A 407 -44.38 -4.02 67.31
N GLN A 408 -43.28 -4.74 67.13
CA GLN A 408 -43.05 -6.19 67.27
C GLN A 408 -43.96 -7.18 66.50
N THR A 409 -43.50 -8.33 66.05
CA THR A 409 -42.56 -9.36 66.52
C THR A 409 -42.48 -10.50 65.51
N ASN A 410 -41.31 -11.14 65.53
CA ASN A 410 -41.03 -12.59 65.44
C ASN A 410 -41.59 -13.41 64.26
N SER A 411 -40.87 -14.30 63.62
CA SER A 411 -40.11 -15.42 64.16
C SER A 411 -39.47 -16.23 63.01
N THR A 412 -38.26 -16.67 63.23
CA THR A 412 -37.54 -17.80 62.61
C THR A 412 -38.25 -19.13 62.93
N PRO A 413 -38.04 -20.32 62.31
CA PRO A 413 -36.77 -21.03 62.42
C PRO A 413 -36.29 -21.86 61.18
N GLN A 414 -35.03 -22.14 61.25
CA GLN A 414 -34.31 -23.23 60.65
C GLN A 414 -34.68 -24.60 61.30
N PRO A 415 -34.39 -25.83 60.75
CA PRO A 415 -33.07 -26.42 60.86
C PRO A 415 -32.59 -27.41 59.75
N ALA A 416 -31.28 -27.51 59.66
CA ALA A 416 -30.36 -28.64 59.89
C ALA A 416 -30.23 -29.69 58.77
N ALA A 417 -29.08 -29.85 58.22
CA ALA A 417 -27.83 -30.59 58.48
C ALA A 417 -27.77 -31.92 57.74
N THR A 418 -26.67 -32.20 57.08
CA THR A 418 -25.57 -33.12 57.39
C THR A 418 -24.68 -33.33 56.12
N GLN A 419 -23.45 -32.99 56.19
CA GLN A 419 -22.18 -33.71 56.38
C GLN A 419 -21.68 -34.62 55.23
N HIS A 420 -20.51 -34.41 54.85
CA HIS A 420 -19.17 -35.06 54.71
C HIS A 420 -18.57 -34.86 53.30
N GLY A 421 -17.35 -34.59 53.05
CA GLY A 421 -16.11 -34.47 53.82
C GLY A 421 -14.96 -34.29 52.84
N ASN A 422 -13.95 -33.59 53.27
CA ASN A 422 -12.53 -33.63 53.00
C ASN A 422 -11.98 -33.86 51.55
N ALA A 423 -10.98 -33.21 51.04
CA ALA A 423 -9.80 -32.57 51.62
C ALA A 423 -9.01 -31.77 50.55
N THR A 424 -8.43 -30.76 51.00
CA THR A 424 -7.05 -30.22 50.91
C THR A 424 -6.67 -29.36 49.69
N THR A 425 -6.60 -28.11 50.02
CA THR A 425 -5.74 -27.07 49.41
C THR A 425 -4.25 -27.30 49.73
N PRO A 426 -3.32 -26.64 49.05
CA PRO A 426 -2.99 -25.29 49.54
C PRO A 426 -2.72 -24.19 48.48
N HIS A 427 -3.14 -23.05 48.87
CA HIS A 427 -2.70 -21.72 48.55
C HIS A 427 -1.20 -21.51 48.61
N VAL A 428 -0.65 -20.68 47.67
CA VAL A 428 0.38 -19.70 48.01
C VAL A 428 0.17 -18.44 47.17
N THR A 429 -0.09 -17.36 47.84
CA THR A 429 -0.02 -15.97 47.38
C THR A 429 1.31 -15.31 47.80
N PRO A 430 1.63 -14.14 47.28
CA PRO A 430 2.99 -13.68 47.10
C PRO A 430 3.48 -12.76 48.21
N ALA A 431 4.80 -12.68 48.34
CA ALA A 431 5.43 -11.63 49.15
C ALA A 431 6.46 -10.88 48.28
N ALA A 432 6.28 -9.59 48.31
CA ALA A 432 7.21 -8.59 47.83
C ALA A 432 8.43 -8.48 48.76
N VAL A 433 9.44 -7.79 48.23
CA VAL A 433 10.37 -6.88 48.91
C VAL A 433 11.86 -7.21 48.88
N LEU A 434 12.51 -6.30 48.18
CA LEU A 434 13.74 -5.56 48.40
C LEU A 434 15.13 -6.16 48.11
N MET A 435 15.72 -5.42 47.19
CA MET A 435 17.05 -4.77 47.21
C MET A 435 18.31 -5.58 47.00
N ALA A 436 18.96 -5.16 45.98
CA ALA A 436 20.35 -4.68 45.88
C ALA A 436 21.41 -5.63 45.36
N GLN A 437 22.02 -5.12 44.29
CA GLN A 437 23.44 -5.25 43.91
C GLN A 437 23.91 -6.52 43.23
N GLY A 438 24.46 -6.32 42.03
CA GLY A 438 25.35 -7.24 41.37
C GLY A 438 25.28 -7.20 39.85
N ARG A 439 25.95 -6.22 39.26
CA ARG A 439 26.34 -6.22 37.84
C ARG A 439 27.21 -7.46 37.57
N GLU A 440 26.79 -8.32 36.68
CA GLU A 440 27.67 -9.14 35.89
C GLU A 440 27.24 -9.15 34.43
N GLU A 441 28.09 -8.51 33.62
CA GLU A 441 28.04 -8.51 32.17
C GLU A 441 28.33 -9.92 31.64
N LYS A 442 27.33 -10.59 31.04
CA LYS A 442 27.58 -11.75 30.20
C LYS A 442 27.93 -11.31 28.80
N LYS A 443 29.23 -11.40 28.49
CA LYS A 443 29.85 -11.22 27.17
C LYS A 443 29.21 -12.15 26.15
N ILE A 444 28.70 -11.57 25.05
CA ILE A 444 28.35 -12.28 23.84
C ILE A 444 29.65 -12.71 23.13
N PRO A 445 29.83 -13.96 22.71
CA PRO A 445 31.02 -14.36 21.99
C PRO A 445 31.02 -13.78 20.57
N VAL A 446 32.01 -12.94 20.30
CA VAL A 446 32.34 -12.45 18.96
C VAL A 446 33.05 -13.59 18.21
N MET A 447 32.39 -14.12 17.19
CA MET A 447 33.04 -15.01 16.23
C MET A 447 34.03 -14.21 15.37
N LYS A 448 35.30 -14.52 15.53
CA LYS A 448 36.35 -14.04 14.62
C LYS A 448 36.19 -14.73 13.27
N MET A 449 35.82 -13.98 12.25
CA MET A 449 36.02 -14.37 10.86
C MET A 449 37.50 -14.17 10.49
N SER A 450 38.23 -15.28 10.40
CA SER A 450 39.55 -15.28 9.77
C SER A 450 39.49 -16.12 8.50
N GLY A 451 39.78 -15.47 7.39
CA GLY A 451 40.41 -16.06 6.22
C GLY A 451 39.54 -16.82 5.23
N LEU A 452 38.97 -16.08 4.24
CA LEU A 452 38.71 -16.64 2.90
C LEU A 452 39.12 -15.61 1.86
N GLY A 453 40.43 -15.64 1.56
CA GLY A 453 40.98 -15.10 0.35
C GLY A 453 40.72 -16.06 -0.79
N VAL A 454 39.85 -15.72 -1.73
CA VAL A 454 39.66 -16.48 -2.96
C VAL A 454 40.58 -15.89 -4.03
N SER A 455 41.63 -16.65 -4.34
CA SER A 455 42.52 -16.40 -5.47
C SER A 455 41.87 -16.91 -6.76
N ILE A 456 41.64 -16.02 -7.72
CA ILE A 456 41.19 -16.36 -9.06
C ILE A 456 42.40 -16.77 -9.90
N LYS A 457 42.53 -18.06 -10.22
CA LYS A 457 43.32 -18.55 -11.34
C LYS A 457 42.45 -19.45 -12.21
N ARG A 458 42.31 -19.06 -13.45
CA ARG A 458 41.71 -19.88 -14.52
C ARG A 458 42.62 -21.04 -14.84
N PRO A 459 42.14 -22.23 -15.16
CA PRO A 459 42.86 -23.18 -15.99
C PRO A 459 42.27 -23.28 -17.39
N HIS A 460 43.20 -23.34 -18.31
CA HIS A 460 43.13 -23.68 -19.72
C HIS A 460 42.51 -25.07 -19.94
N ILE A 461 41.77 -25.20 -21.02
CA ILE A 461 41.25 -26.46 -21.55
C ILE A 461 42.35 -27.05 -22.46
N GLU A 462 42.73 -28.28 -22.23
CA GLU A 462 43.30 -29.18 -23.24
C GLU A 462 42.69 -30.57 -23.08
N GLU A 463 42.11 -31.06 -24.15
CA GLU A 463 41.70 -32.44 -24.37
C GLU A 463 42.89 -33.33 -24.55
N GLU A 464 42.96 -34.50 -23.88
CA GLU A 464 43.54 -35.70 -24.46
C GLU A 464 42.97 -37.00 -23.87
N GLN A 465 42.66 -37.90 -24.79
CA GLN A 465 42.17 -39.25 -24.60
C GLN A 465 43.25 -40.18 -24.04
N ARG A 466 42.91 -41.15 -23.20
CA ARG A 466 43.20 -42.58 -23.31
C ARG A 466 43.03 -43.35 -21.97
N ASN A 467 42.23 -44.38 -22.04
CA ASN A 467 42.14 -45.54 -21.10
C ASN A 467 43.34 -46.50 -21.26
N PRO A 468 43.47 -47.65 -20.51
CA PRO A 468 43.12 -47.96 -19.13
C PRO A 468 44.28 -48.71 -18.40
N SER A 469 44.23 -48.92 -17.11
CA SER A 469 44.46 -50.16 -16.34
C SER A 469 45.14 -49.97 -14.99
N SER A 470 44.70 -50.86 -14.10
CA SER A 470 45.29 -51.33 -12.84
C SER A 470 45.00 -50.59 -11.53
N ASN A 471 44.13 -51.21 -10.76
CA ASN A 471 44.09 -51.26 -9.29
C ASN A 471 45.46 -51.59 -8.68
N PRO A 472 45.78 -51.42 -7.37
CA PRO A 472 44.88 -51.57 -6.23
C PRO A 472 45.18 -50.69 -4.97
N THR A 473 44.26 -50.85 -4.00
CA THR A 473 44.43 -50.75 -2.53
C THR A 473 44.69 -49.39 -1.89
N ALA A 474 43.75 -48.90 -1.15
CA ALA A 474 43.73 -48.94 0.30
C ALA A 474 42.87 -47.85 0.93
N ALA A 475 42.32 -48.21 2.03
CA ALA A 475 41.84 -47.40 3.13
C ALA A 475 40.39 -46.96 3.09
N HIS A 476 39.53 -47.85 3.55
CA HIS A 476 38.31 -47.53 4.25
C HIS A 476 38.59 -46.52 5.37
N GLN A 477 38.20 -45.27 5.16
CA GLN A 477 37.81 -44.43 6.30
C GLN A 477 36.33 -44.67 6.55
N ALA A 478 36.04 -45.35 7.65
CA ALA A 478 34.70 -45.55 8.17
C ALA A 478 34.05 -44.20 8.38
N ALA A 479 33.00 -43.94 7.58
CA ALA A 479 32.06 -42.84 7.84
C ALA A 479 31.41 -43.12 9.21
N GLN A 480 31.61 -42.22 10.15
CA GLN A 480 30.83 -42.23 11.39
C GLN A 480 29.35 -42.14 11.02
N PRO A 481 28.45 -42.87 11.69
CA PRO A 481 27.03 -42.76 11.46
C PRO A 481 26.60 -41.36 11.83
N GLU A 482 26.25 -40.55 10.84
CA GLU A 482 25.54 -39.28 11.07
C GLU A 482 24.22 -39.62 11.78
N GLU A 483 24.07 -39.14 13.01
CA GLU A 483 22.86 -39.30 13.80
C GLU A 483 21.67 -38.66 13.04
N ASP A 484 20.58 -39.41 12.90
CA ASP A 484 19.36 -38.93 12.27
C ASP A 484 18.78 -37.76 13.10
N TYR A 485 18.68 -36.57 12.49
CA TYR A 485 18.16 -35.36 13.15
C TYR A 485 16.67 -35.50 13.46
N ILE A 486 16.26 -35.14 14.68
CA ILE A 486 14.84 -35.11 15.07
C ILE A 486 14.22 -33.82 14.54
N PHE A 487 13.25 -33.95 13.66
CA PHE A 487 12.53 -32.81 13.06
C PHE A 487 11.12 -32.70 13.63
N ASN A 488 10.55 -31.48 13.55
CA ASN A 488 9.20 -31.20 13.98
C ASN A 488 8.28 -30.88 12.78
N GLU A 489 6.97 -30.75 13.05
CA GLU A 489 5.97 -30.46 12.02
C GLU A 489 6.23 -29.12 11.30
N ARG A 490 6.87 -28.14 11.96
CA ARG A 490 7.22 -26.85 11.36
C ARG A 490 8.35 -26.99 10.33
N ASP A 491 9.37 -27.78 10.67
CA ASP A 491 10.51 -28.05 9.76
C ASP A 491 10.03 -28.82 8.54
N LEU A 492 9.15 -29.81 8.73
CA LEU A 492 8.53 -30.57 7.65
C LEU A 492 7.71 -29.66 6.73
N ASN A 493 6.84 -28.81 7.29
CA ASN A 493 6.04 -27.86 6.52
C ASN A 493 6.90 -26.86 5.77
N TYR A 494 7.98 -26.37 6.36
CA TYR A 494 8.89 -25.44 5.70
C TYR A 494 9.50 -26.05 4.43
N TYR A 495 10.11 -27.24 4.52
CA TYR A 495 10.73 -27.90 3.37
C TYR A 495 9.72 -28.43 2.35
N TRP A 496 8.52 -28.75 2.78
CA TRP A 496 7.40 -29.08 1.90
C TRP A 496 7.00 -27.89 1.04
N GLN A 497 6.84 -26.72 1.62
CA GLN A 497 6.53 -25.48 0.91
C GLN A 497 7.69 -25.05 -0.02
N GLU A 498 8.92 -25.23 0.43
CA GLU A 498 10.11 -24.96 -0.40
C GLU A 498 10.12 -25.85 -1.64
N TYR A 499 9.83 -27.14 -1.51
CA TYR A 499 9.73 -28.06 -2.64
C TYR A 499 8.62 -27.66 -3.61
N ALA A 500 7.43 -27.35 -3.10
CA ALA A 500 6.30 -26.88 -3.91
C ALA A 500 6.64 -25.60 -4.70
N GLY A 501 7.42 -24.68 -4.10
CA GLY A 501 7.87 -23.46 -4.76
C GLY A 501 8.93 -23.67 -5.87
N ARG A 502 9.64 -24.81 -5.85
CA ARG A 502 10.69 -25.16 -6.82
C ARG A 502 10.19 -26.01 -7.99
N MET A 503 8.92 -26.39 -7.99
CA MET A 503 8.36 -27.24 -9.05
C MET A 503 8.34 -26.54 -10.40
N PRO A 504 8.53 -27.28 -11.52
CA PRO A 504 8.50 -26.73 -12.88
C PRO A 504 7.15 -26.06 -13.20
N LYS A 505 7.16 -25.07 -14.09
CA LYS A 505 5.94 -24.36 -14.53
C LYS A 505 4.85 -25.27 -15.10
N GLU A 506 5.22 -26.42 -15.63
CA GLU A 506 4.31 -27.44 -16.15
C GLU A 506 3.47 -28.14 -15.05
N GLN A 507 3.96 -28.12 -13.81
CA GLN A 507 3.34 -28.77 -12.65
C GLN A 507 2.75 -27.77 -11.64
N VAL A 508 2.42 -26.54 -12.06
CA VAL A 508 1.86 -25.48 -11.20
C VAL A 508 0.59 -25.92 -10.47
N ALA A 509 -0.24 -26.76 -11.10
CA ALA A 509 -1.46 -27.28 -10.48
C ALA A 509 -1.14 -28.14 -9.24
N ILE A 510 -0.15 -29.02 -9.35
CA ILE A 510 0.32 -29.90 -8.25
C ILE A 510 1.01 -29.05 -7.17
N ALA A 511 1.85 -28.10 -7.57
CA ALA A 511 2.53 -27.19 -6.64
C ALA A 511 1.54 -26.38 -5.78
N LYS A 512 0.48 -25.83 -6.39
CA LYS A 512 -0.59 -25.11 -5.66
C LYS A 512 -1.38 -26.03 -4.74
N ARG A 513 -1.61 -27.28 -5.13
CA ARG A 513 -2.24 -28.27 -4.26
C ARG A 513 -1.35 -28.56 -3.05
N MET A 514 -0.05 -28.83 -3.27
CA MET A 514 0.92 -29.04 -2.20
C MET A 514 0.95 -27.89 -1.18
N GLN A 515 0.95 -26.63 -1.65
CA GLN A 515 0.95 -25.45 -0.79
C GLN A 515 -0.26 -25.36 0.14
N ASN A 516 -1.38 -25.93 -0.27
CA ASN A 516 -2.63 -25.88 0.48
C ASN A 516 -3.01 -27.19 1.20
N MET A 517 -2.24 -28.27 1.01
CA MET A 517 -2.47 -29.54 1.65
C MET A 517 -2.16 -29.50 3.15
N ARG A 518 -2.90 -30.29 3.92
CA ARG A 518 -2.56 -30.59 5.30
C ARG A 518 -1.59 -31.76 5.35
N ILE A 519 -0.47 -31.52 6.01
CA ILE A 519 0.50 -32.54 6.34
C ILE A 519 0.44 -32.72 7.85
N THR A 520 0.30 -33.94 8.30
CA THR A 520 0.28 -34.29 9.73
C THR A 520 1.38 -35.29 10.03
N LEU A 521 2.13 -35.05 11.09
CA LEU A 521 3.14 -35.96 11.57
C LEU A 521 2.44 -37.07 12.36
N ILE A 522 2.60 -38.35 11.93
CA ILE A 522 2.02 -39.52 12.63
C ILE A 522 2.97 -39.98 13.71
N ASN A 523 4.27 -40.10 13.38
CA ASN A 523 5.34 -40.53 14.25
C ASN A 523 6.59 -39.68 13.96
N ASP A 524 7.63 -39.77 14.77
CA ASP A 524 8.91 -39.03 14.64
C ASP A 524 9.59 -39.15 13.27
N THR A 525 9.16 -40.09 12.42
CA THR A 525 9.73 -40.36 11.09
C THR A 525 8.70 -40.46 9.98
N THR A 526 7.40 -40.59 10.30
CA THR A 526 6.34 -40.83 9.31
C THR A 526 5.33 -39.69 9.31
N PHE A 527 5.06 -39.13 8.14
CA PHE A 527 4.03 -38.12 7.97
C PHE A 527 3.00 -38.52 6.91
N GLU A 528 1.79 -37.98 7.04
CA GLU A 528 0.67 -38.24 6.18
C GLU A 528 0.28 -36.97 5.41
N ALA A 529 0.09 -37.11 4.11
CA ALA A 529 -0.47 -36.09 3.25
C ALA A 529 -1.92 -36.47 2.89
N VAL A 530 -2.89 -35.61 3.24
CA VAL A 530 -4.31 -35.86 2.98
C VAL A 530 -4.69 -35.27 1.62
N VAL A 531 -5.24 -36.08 0.72
CA VAL A 531 -5.66 -35.71 -0.63
C VAL A 531 -7.17 -35.89 -0.82
N ASP A 532 -7.74 -35.13 -1.75
CA ASP A 532 -9.19 -35.01 -1.93
C ASP A 532 -9.81 -36.15 -2.73
N ASN A 533 -9.07 -36.76 -3.66
CA ASN A 533 -9.59 -37.81 -4.54
C ASN A 533 -8.51 -38.81 -4.98
N GLU A 534 -8.98 -39.94 -5.55
CA GLU A 534 -8.12 -41.06 -5.96
C GLU A 534 -7.16 -40.68 -7.10
N ILE A 535 -7.53 -39.76 -7.99
CA ILE A 535 -6.70 -39.35 -9.13
C ILE A 535 -5.48 -38.59 -8.59
N VAL A 536 -5.71 -37.66 -7.65
CA VAL A 536 -4.64 -36.91 -6.99
C VAL A 536 -3.77 -37.84 -6.15
N ALA A 537 -4.34 -38.83 -5.48
CA ALA A 537 -3.58 -39.84 -4.74
C ALA A 537 -2.60 -40.59 -5.64
N LYS A 538 -3.03 -40.99 -6.86
CA LYS A 538 -2.14 -41.65 -7.84
C LYS A 538 -1.01 -40.74 -8.33
N GLU A 539 -1.30 -39.46 -8.60
CA GLU A 539 -0.30 -38.48 -9.01
C GLU A 539 0.76 -38.31 -7.90
N PHE A 540 0.32 -38.13 -6.65
CA PHE A 540 1.25 -38.00 -5.51
C PHE A 540 2.03 -39.29 -5.24
N THR A 541 1.42 -40.46 -5.39
CA THR A 541 2.11 -41.74 -5.22
C THR A 541 3.30 -41.89 -6.18
N GLY A 542 3.16 -41.42 -7.43
CA GLY A 542 4.27 -41.39 -8.39
C GLY A 542 5.43 -40.45 -7.99
N MET A 543 5.14 -39.42 -7.20
CA MET A 543 6.14 -38.43 -6.76
C MET A 543 6.79 -38.76 -5.40
N ILE A 544 6.25 -39.72 -4.65
CA ILE A 544 6.74 -40.08 -3.30
C ILE A 544 8.26 -40.31 -3.27
N PRO A 545 8.88 -41.09 -4.17
CA PRO A 545 10.31 -41.35 -4.11
C PRO A 545 11.17 -40.08 -4.20
N THR A 546 10.83 -39.21 -5.13
CA THR A 546 11.56 -37.96 -5.37
C THR A 546 11.40 -37.00 -4.18
N LEU A 547 10.19 -36.86 -3.68
CA LEU A 547 9.86 -35.99 -2.56
C LEU A 547 10.47 -36.48 -1.24
N GLN A 548 10.41 -37.79 -0.98
CA GLN A 548 11.07 -38.39 0.19
C GLN A 548 12.58 -38.18 0.16
N ASN A 549 13.24 -38.38 -0.98
CA ASN A 549 14.69 -38.15 -1.10
C ASN A 549 15.04 -36.68 -0.84
N TYR A 550 14.26 -35.75 -1.34
CA TYR A 550 14.44 -34.34 -1.07
C TYR A 550 14.31 -34.02 0.43
N LEU A 551 13.21 -34.49 1.06
CA LEU A 551 12.97 -34.27 2.49
C LEU A 551 14.03 -34.95 3.38
N ARG A 552 14.45 -36.18 3.06
CA ARG A 552 15.53 -36.87 3.76
C ARG A 552 16.84 -36.09 3.75
N THR A 553 17.19 -35.52 2.61
CA THR A 553 18.40 -34.72 2.44
C THR A 553 18.31 -33.41 3.24
N ARG A 554 17.16 -32.74 3.21
CA ARG A 554 16.96 -31.43 3.86
C ARG A 554 16.78 -31.54 5.37
N LEU A 555 16.04 -32.55 5.82
CA LEU A 555 15.81 -32.83 7.24
C LEU A 555 16.98 -33.60 7.90
N LYS A 556 17.98 -34.04 7.11
CA LYS A 556 19.10 -34.86 7.58
C LYS A 556 18.64 -36.10 8.35
N ASN A 557 17.55 -36.70 7.92
CA ASN A 557 16.96 -37.89 8.53
C ASN A 557 16.60 -38.93 7.45
N ARG A 558 17.28 -40.06 7.46
CA ARG A 558 17.12 -41.12 6.45
C ARG A 558 15.84 -41.94 6.62
N LYS A 559 15.20 -41.87 7.78
CA LYS A 559 14.02 -42.66 8.14
C LYS A 559 12.70 -42.00 7.76
N VAL A 560 12.73 -40.77 7.16
CA VAL A 560 11.53 -40.06 6.77
C VAL A 560 10.73 -40.86 5.73
N THR A 561 9.47 -41.15 6.07
CA THR A 561 8.52 -41.88 5.22
C THR A 561 7.25 -41.06 5.05
N MET A 562 6.70 -41.06 3.85
CA MET A 562 5.47 -40.36 3.47
C MET A 562 4.38 -41.37 3.15
N THR A 563 3.19 -41.14 3.70
CA THR A 563 1.96 -41.85 3.35
C THR A 563 0.94 -40.88 2.76
N VAL A 564 0.16 -41.34 1.80
CA VAL A 564 -0.91 -40.54 1.17
C VAL A 564 -2.24 -41.18 1.55
N ARG A 565 -3.14 -40.38 2.14
CA ARG A 565 -4.50 -40.80 2.51
C ARG A 565 -5.53 -39.96 1.78
N ILE A 566 -6.60 -40.61 1.32
CA ILE A 566 -7.77 -39.91 0.77
C ILE A 566 -8.63 -39.41 1.94
N SER A 567 -9.09 -38.17 1.85
CA SER A 567 -9.93 -37.54 2.88
C SER A 567 -11.25 -38.29 3.04
N ALA A 568 -11.71 -38.45 4.30
CA ALA A 568 -13.02 -39.02 4.56
C ALA A 568 -14.14 -38.02 4.19
N PRO A 569 -15.35 -38.48 3.81
CA PRO A 569 -16.46 -37.59 3.39
C PRO A 569 -16.88 -36.56 4.43
N THR A 570 -16.51 -36.76 5.69
CA THR A 570 -16.80 -35.84 6.82
C THR A 570 -15.73 -34.77 7.04
N GLU A 571 -14.56 -34.88 6.41
CA GLU A 571 -13.49 -33.89 6.54
C GLU A 571 -13.75 -32.72 5.58
N LYS A 572 -13.79 -31.49 6.11
CA LYS A 572 -13.93 -30.26 5.33
C LYS A 572 -12.65 -29.97 4.57
N VAL A 573 -12.61 -30.39 3.32
CA VAL A 573 -11.51 -30.05 2.41
C VAL A 573 -11.77 -28.69 1.76
N ARG A 574 -10.73 -27.88 1.59
CA ARG A 574 -10.87 -26.57 0.92
C ARG A 574 -10.95 -26.79 -0.59
N ALA A 575 -11.98 -26.24 -1.23
CA ALA A 575 -12.11 -26.21 -2.69
C ALA A 575 -10.99 -25.37 -3.33
N TYR A 576 -10.25 -25.92 -4.27
CA TYR A 576 -9.07 -25.29 -4.88
C TYR A 576 -9.37 -24.61 -6.21
N GLY A 577 -10.25 -25.21 -7.02
CA GLY A 577 -10.65 -24.69 -8.32
C GLY A 577 -11.83 -23.72 -8.26
N ARG A 578 -11.95 -22.85 -9.27
CA ARG A 578 -13.13 -21.96 -9.38
C ARG A 578 -14.42 -22.76 -9.56
N VAL A 579 -14.35 -23.85 -10.34
CA VAL A 579 -15.48 -24.78 -10.59
C VAL A 579 -15.90 -25.48 -9.29
N GLU A 580 -14.95 -25.98 -8.50
CA GLU A 580 -15.20 -26.64 -7.21
C GLU A 580 -15.79 -25.67 -6.18
N LYS A 581 -15.29 -24.44 -6.15
CA LYS A 581 -15.85 -23.38 -5.30
C LYS A 581 -17.28 -23.06 -5.67
N PHE A 582 -17.57 -22.98 -6.98
CA PHE A 582 -18.93 -22.76 -7.46
C PHE A 582 -19.83 -23.94 -7.10
N GLN A 583 -19.39 -25.19 -7.28
CA GLN A 583 -20.16 -26.38 -6.89
C GLN A 583 -20.45 -26.40 -5.39
N MET A 584 -19.47 -26.08 -4.52
CA MET A 584 -19.71 -25.95 -3.08
C MET A 584 -20.68 -24.82 -2.73
N MET A 585 -20.63 -23.71 -3.47
CA MET A 585 -21.59 -22.62 -3.28
C MET A 585 -23.00 -23.01 -3.77
N ALA A 586 -23.10 -23.72 -4.89
CA ALA A 586 -24.35 -24.23 -5.45
C ALA A 586 -25.01 -25.30 -4.56
N GLN A 587 -24.22 -26.14 -3.88
CA GLN A 587 -24.74 -27.08 -2.87
C GLN A 587 -25.34 -26.37 -1.65
N LYS A 588 -24.80 -25.17 -1.31
CA LYS A 588 -25.35 -24.36 -0.20
C LYS A 588 -26.55 -23.52 -0.62
N ASN A 589 -26.62 -23.12 -1.89
CA ASN A 589 -27.69 -22.31 -2.43
C ASN A 589 -27.97 -22.73 -3.89
N SER A 590 -29.05 -23.49 -4.09
CA SER A 590 -29.47 -24.00 -5.40
C SER A 590 -29.83 -22.89 -6.41
N ALA A 591 -30.17 -21.66 -5.93
CA ALA A 591 -30.45 -20.52 -6.81
C ALA A 591 -29.25 -20.11 -7.67
N LEU A 592 -28.01 -20.47 -7.28
CA LEU A 592 -26.80 -20.23 -8.09
C LEU A 592 -26.75 -21.06 -9.37
N LEU A 593 -27.38 -22.24 -9.40
CA LEU A 593 -27.50 -23.05 -10.60
C LEU A 593 -28.48 -22.41 -11.59
N GLN A 594 -29.62 -21.94 -11.10
CA GLN A 594 -30.60 -21.20 -11.89
C GLN A 594 -30.02 -19.92 -12.46
N LEU A 595 -29.28 -19.16 -11.64
CA LEU A 595 -28.60 -17.94 -12.08
C LEU A 595 -27.57 -18.22 -13.20
N LYS A 596 -26.83 -19.33 -13.09
CA LYS A 596 -25.89 -19.76 -14.14
C LYS A 596 -26.59 -20.06 -15.46
N GLU A 597 -27.73 -20.75 -15.40
CA GLU A 597 -28.52 -21.14 -16.59
C GLU A 597 -29.23 -19.94 -17.23
N GLU A 598 -29.86 -19.07 -16.42
CA GLU A 598 -30.60 -17.90 -16.92
C GLU A 598 -29.69 -16.83 -17.55
N PHE A 599 -28.49 -16.65 -17.01
CA PHE A 599 -27.53 -15.62 -17.49
C PHE A 599 -26.41 -16.20 -18.37
N GLY A 600 -26.41 -17.51 -18.67
CA GLY A 600 -25.39 -18.14 -19.52
C GLY A 600 -23.95 -17.98 -18.99
N LEU A 601 -23.75 -17.98 -17.65
CA LEU A 601 -22.47 -17.69 -17.05
C LEU A 601 -21.47 -18.83 -17.23
N GLU A 602 -20.33 -18.56 -17.84
CA GLU A 602 -19.20 -19.47 -17.92
C GLU A 602 -18.19 -19.22 -16.80
N LEU A 603 -17.63 -20.30 -16.26
CA LEU A 603 -16.65 -20.25 -15.16
C LEU A 603 -15.24 -20.30 -15.75
N TYR A 604 -14.62 -19.15 -15.92
CA TYR A 604 -13.23 -19.01 -16.38
C TYR A 604 -12.20 -19.07 -15.23
#